data_00987a48f37ed8ede8f5574e73abb419
#
_entry.id   00987a48f37ed8ede8f5574e73abb419
#
_cell.length_a   1.000
_cell.length_b   1.000
_cell.length_c   1.000
_cell.angle_alpha   90.00
_cell.angle_beta   90.00
_cell.angle_gamma   90.00
#
_symmetry.space_group_name_H-M   'P 1'
#
loop_
_entity.id
_entity.type
_entity.pdbx_description
1 polymer ?
#
loop_
_entity_poly.entity_id
_entity_poly.type
_entity_poly.pdbx_seq_one_letter_code
_entity_poly.pdbx_strand_id
1 'polypeptide(L)'
;MTKEELAQKIAQGEYTECQRDSKFSISFKIGDAKVSATKIGNSIVAMTVISAYVSEADYNKILKQALHDELESVKAQEKELTERIKSL
;
A
#
# COMPACT_ATOMS: atom_id res chain seq x y z
N MET A 1 12.86 -1.65 -15.03
CA MET A 1 11.84 -2.66 -14.69
C MET A 1 10.81 -2.73 -15.80
N THR A 2 10.49 -3.93 -16.27
CA THR A 2 9.50 -4.12 -17.31
C THR A 2 8.09 -4.23 -16.71
N LYS A 3 7.09 -4.15 -17.58
CA LYS A 3 5.68 -4.32 -17.19
C LYS A 3 5.45 -5.70 -16.55
N GLU A 4 6.05 -6.73 -17.11
CA GLU A 4 5.95 -8.09 -16.61
C GLU A 4 6.65 -8.25 -15.26
N GLU A 5 7.79 -7.63 -15.08
CA GLU A 5 8.50 -7.63 -13.80
C GLU A 5 7.69 -6.93 -12.71
N LEU A 6 7.05 -5.81 -13.04
CA LEU A 6 6.21 -5.09 -12.10
C LEU A 6 5.04 -5.97 -11.64
N ALA A 7 4.33 -6.59 -12.57
CA ALA A 7 3.22 -7.47 -12.26
C ALA A 7 3.68 -8.69 -11.42
N GLN A 8 4.82 -9.28 -11.77
CA GLN A 8 5.37 -10.43 -11.06
C GLN A 8 5.76 -10.06 -9.61
N LYS A 9 6.41 -8.94 -9.41
CA LYS A 9 6.81 -8.49 -8.07
C LYS A 9 5.60 -8.20 -7.18
N ILE A 10 4.55 -7.62 -7.74
CA ILE A 10 3.29 -7.41 -7.02
C ILE A 10 2.68 -8.76 -6.63
N ALA A 11 2.61 -9.71 -7.54
CA ALA A 11 2.06 -11.04 -7.28
C ALA A 11 2.86 -11.81 -6.23
N GLN A 12 4.17 -11.60 -6.17
CA GLN A 12 5.05 -12.23 -5.20
C GLN A 12 5.06 -11.55 -3.84
N GLY A 13 4.39 -10.42 -3.70
CA GLY A 13 4.35 -9.67 -2.45
C GLY A 13 5.63 -8.90 -2.13
N GLU A 14 6.44 -8.58 -3.14
CA GLU A 14 7.70 -7.85 -2.99
C GLU A 14 7.51 -6.33 -2.93
N TYR A 15 6.54 -5.87 -2.15
CA TYR A 15 6.26 -4.46 -1.95
C TYR A 15 6.40 -4.08 -0.48
N THR A 16 6.77 -2.82 -0.24
CA THR A 16 6.96 -2.27 1.09
C THR A 16 6.31 -0.88 1.18
N GLU A 17 6.21 -0.35 2.38
CA GLU A 17 5.68 1.00 2.63
C GLU A 17 4.30 1.22 2.01
N CYS A 18 3.39 0.26 2.21
CA CYS A 18 2.04 0.33 1.69
C CYS A 18 1.25 1.44 2.40
N GLN A 19 0.56 2.26 1.60
CA GLN A 19 -0.22 3.38 2.10
C GLN A 19 -1.50 3.51 1.27
N ARG A 20 -2.62 3.79 1.95
CA ARG A 20 -3.87 4.10 1.26
C ARG A 20 -3.93 5.60 1.01
N ASP A 21 -3.92 6.02 -0.25
CA ASP A 21 -3.97 7.43 -0.65
C ASP A 21 -5.39 7.97 -0.71
N SER A 22 -6.33 7.13 -1.18
CA SER A 22 -7.74 7.48 -1.27
C SER A 22 -8.60 6.23 -1.25
N LYS A 23 -9.91 6.38 -1.39
CA LYS A 23 -10.86 5.27 -1.40
C LYS A 23 -10.54 4.22 -2.49
N PHE A 24 -9.97 4.65 -3.61
CA PHE A 24 -9.71 3.78 -4.77
C PHE A 24 -8.25 3.76 -5.18
N SER A 25 -7.35 4.28 -4.37
CA SER A 25 -5.93 4.26 -4.70
C SER A 25 -5.05 3.95 -3.50
N ILE A 26 -4.00 3.20 -3.78
CA ILE A 26 -2.98 2.83 -2.80
C ILE A 26 -1.61 3.09 -3.42
N SER A 27 -0.62 3.31 -2.58
CA SER A 27 0.76 3.42 -3.02
C SER A 27 1.66 2.51 -2.19
N PHE A 28 2.75 2.10 -2.81
CA PHE A 28 3.73 1.20 -2.20
C PHE A 28 5.04 1.34 -2.93
N LYS A 29 6.10 0.72 -2.38
CA LYS A 29 7.41 0.69 -3.02
C LYS A 29 7.78 -0.71 -3.43
N ILE A 30 8.43 -0.82 -4.59
CA ILE A 30 9.08 -2.05 -5.05
C ILE A 30 10.56 -1.69 -5.21
N GLY A 31 11.40 -2.15 -4.27
CA GLY A 31 12.76 -1.67 -4.19
C GLY A 31 12.78 -0.16 -3.92
N ASP A 32 13.41 0.60 -4.80
CA ASP A 32 13.46 2.08 -4.71
C ASP A 32 12.38 2.77 -5.52
N ALA A 33 11.56 2.02 -6.24
CA ALA A 33 10.54 2.57 -7.13
C ALA A 33 9.22 2.76 -6.40
N LYS A 34 8.67 3.96 -6.47
CA LYS A 34 7.34 4.25 -5.93
C LYS A 34 6.28 3.90 -6.96
N VAL A 35 5.30 3.11 -6.54
CA VAL A 35 4.22 2.62 -7.40
C VAL A 35 2.88 3.05 -6.82
N SER A 36 1.97 3.52 -7.67
CA SER A 36 0.58 3.81 -7.30
C SER A 36 -0.33 2.83 -8.01
N ALA A 37 -1.25 2.21 -7.27
CA ALA A 37 -2.28 1.36 -7.86
C ALA A 37 -3.64 2.02 -7.68
N THR A 38 -4.37 2.19 -8.77
CA THR A 38 -5.66 2.88 -8.78
C THR A 38 -6.73 1.97 -9.39
N LYS A 39 -7.87 1.92 -8.74
CA LYS A 39 -9.03 1.18 -9.25
C LYS A 39 -9.86 2.11 -10.13
N ILE A 40 -9.95 1.77 -11.42
CA ILE A 40 -10.69 2.54 -12.41
C ILE A 40 -11.76 1.63 -13.02
N GLY A 41 -13.03 1.82 -12.64
CA GLY A 41 -14.10 0.92 -13.05
C GLY A 41 -13.86 -0.50 -12.57
N ASN A 42 -13.76 -1.44 -13.51
CA ASN A 42 -13.48 -2.86 -13.21
C ASN A 42 -12.00 -3.22 -13.34
N SER A 43 -11.14 -2.23 -13.59
CA SER A 43 -9.72 -2.46 -13.80
C SER A 43 -8.90 -1.84 -12.70
N ILE A 44 -7.80 -2.50 -12.33
CA ILE A 44 -6.85 -1.99 -11.35
C ILE A 44 -5.50 -1.86 -12.06
N VAL A 45 -4.94 -0.66 -12.06
CA VAL A 45 -3.70 -0.36 -12.77
C VAL A 45 -2.65 0.13 -11.78
N ALA A 46 -1.51 -0.55 -11.75
CA ALA A 46 -0.34 -0.10 -11.01
C ALA A 46 0.54 0.74 -11.94
N MET A 47 0.90 1.93 -11.50
CA MET A 47 1.64 2.90 -12.32
C MET A 47 2.90 3.38 -11.61
N THR A 48 3.98 3.39 -12.35
CA THR A 48 5.23 4.05 -12.02
C THR A 48 5.69 4.76 -13.32
N VAL A 49 6.89 4.52 -13.81
CA VAL A 49 7.30 4.95 -15.16
C VAL A 49 6.55 4.13 -16.21
N ILE A 50 6.19 2.90 -15.86
CA ILE A 50 5.41 1.97 -16.68
C ILE A 50 4.09 1.64 -15.96
N SER A 51 3.14 1.05 -16.66
CA SER A 51 1.88 0.64 -16.07
C SER A 51 1.62 -0.85 -16.31
N ALA A 52 0.96 -1.49 -15.33
CA ALA A 52 0.60 -2.90 -15.40
C ALA A 52 -0.75 -3.12 -14.75
N TYR A 53 -1.51 -4.08 -15.24
CA TYR A 53 -2.76 -4.48 -14.61
C TYR A 53 -2.49 -5.31 -13.37
N VAL A 54 -3.29 -5.08 -12.33
CA VAL A 54 -3.19 -5.78 -11.06
C VAL A 54 -4.49 -6.53 -10.82
N SER A 55 -4.41 -7.77 -10.34
CA SER A 55 -5.60 -8.52 -9.97
C SER A 55 -6.24 -7.92 -8.72
N GLU A 56 -7.54 -8.10 -8.59
CA GLU A 56 -8.28 -7.64 -7.40
C GLU A 56 -7.75 -8.30 -6.13
N ALA A 57 -7.36 -9.58 -6.20
CA ALA A 57 -6.78 -10.29 -5.06
C ALA A 57 -5.47 -9.63 -4.60
N ASP A 58 -4.59 -9.27 -5.52
CA ASP A 58 -3.32 -8.61 -5.19
C ASP A 58 -3.55 -7.20 -4.66
N TYR A 59 -4.47 -6.45 -5.27
CA TYR A 59 -4.85 -5.12 -4.79
C TYR A 59 -5.38 -5.19 -3.34
N ASN A 60 -6.24 -6.15 -3.05
CA ASN A 60 -6.79 -6.33 -1.71
C ASN A 60 -5.73 -6.71 -0.69
N LYS A 61 -4.73 -7.48 -1.07
CA LYS A 61 -3.60 -7.82 -0.19
C LYS A 61 -2.80 -6.58 0.18
N ILE A 62 -2.50 -5.73 -0.80
CA ILE A 62 -1.76 -4.49 -0.57
C ILE A 62 -2.59 -3.53 0.27
N LEU A 63 -3.87 -3.39 -0.03
CA LEU A 63 -4.78 -2.56 0.74
C LEU A 63 -4.87 -3.02 2.19
N LYS A 64 -4.99 -4.33 2.41
CA LYS A 64 -5.03 -4.92 3.75
C LYS A 64 -3.74 -4.61 4.53
N GLN A 65 -2.59 -4.69 3.88
CA GLN A 65 -1.32 -4.36 4.50
C GLN A 65 -1.26 -2.87 4.85
N ALA A 66 -1.71 -1.99 3.96
CA ALA A 66 -1.75 -0.55 4.20
C ALA A 66 -2.66 -0.20 5.38
N LEU A 67 -3.83 -0.83 5.47
CA LEU A 67 -4.76 -0.61 6.57
C LEU A 67 -4.20 -1.14 7.89
N HIS A 68 -3.52 -2.27 7.86
CA HIS A 68 -2.87 -2.84 9.04
C HIS A 68 -1.77 -1.91 9.57
N ASP A 69 -0.92 -1.38 8.70
CA ASP A 69 0.13 -0.45 9.08
C ASP A 69 -0.44 0.86 9.62
N GLU A 70 -1.53 1.35 9.03
CA GLU A 70 -2.24 2.53 9.52
C GLU A 70 -2.81 2.29 10.93
N LEU A 71 -3.42 1.14 11.17
CA LEU A 71 -3.96 0.78 12.47
C LEU A 71 -2.87 0.68 13.55
N GLU A 72 -1.74 0.08 13.24
CA GLU A 72 -0.61 0.01 14.17
C GLU A 72 -0.09 1.40 14.52
N SER A 73 -0.01 2.30 13.56
CA SER A 73 0.40 3.69 13.79
C SER A 73 -0.56 4.41 14.73
N VAL A 74 -1.86 4.23 14.54
CA VAL A 74 -2.88 4.82 15.42
C VAL A 74 -2.77 4.27 16.84
N LYS A 75 -2.59 2.97 16.99
CA LYS A 75 -2.42 2.33 18.31
C LYS A 75 -1.17 2.86 19.03
N ALA A 76 -0.08 3.05 18.32
CA ALA A 76 1.14 3.61 18.89
C ALA A 76 0.92 5.05 19.36
N GLN A 77 0.20 5.86 18.59
CA GLN A 77 -0.16 7.22 18.97
C GLN A 77 -1.06 7.27 20.20
N GLU A 78 -2.05 6.39 20.29
CA GLU A 78 -2.92 6.30 21.45
C GLU A 78 -2.14 5.95 22.71
N LYS A 79 -1.23 5.00 22.62
CA LYS A 79 -0.38 4.61 23.75
C LYS A 79 0.49 5.77 24.22
N GLU A 80 1.10 6.49 23.30
CA GLU A 80 1.92 7.66 23.63
C GLU A 80 1.11 8.74 24.33
N LEU A 81 -0.07 9.06 23.83
CA LEU A 81 -0.96 10.04 24.45
C LEU A 81 -1.37 9.62 25.87
N THR A 82 -1.69 8.35 26.06
CA THR A 82 -2.07 7.81 27.36
C THR A 82 -0.89 7.93 28.35
N GLU A 83 0.31 7.64 27.94
CA GLU A 83 1.51 7.79 28.77
C GLU A 83 1.77 9.24 29.14
N ARG A 84 1.58 10.18 28.22
CA ARG A 84 1.71 11.62 28.49
C ARG A 84 0.71 12.09 29.54
N ILE A 85 -0.54 11.64 29.43
CA ILE A 85 -1.58 12.00 30.40
C ILE A 85 -1.23 11.47 31.80
N LYS A 86 -0.71 10.25 31.89
CA LYS A 86 -0.29 9.66 33.16
C LYS A 86 0.91 10.38 33.77
N SER A 87 1.75 11.01 32.96
CA SER A 87 2.91 11.75 33.44
C SER A 87 2.58 13.15 33.94
N LEU A 88 1.39 13.62 33.65
CA LEU A 88 0.90 14.90 34.15
C LEU A 88 0.24 14.70 35.52
#